data_98e9f6434f5453241998946cebae79f8
#
_entry.id   98e9f6434f5453241998946cebae79f8
#
_cell.length_a   1.000
_cell.length_b   1.000
_cell.length_c   1.000
_cell.angle_alpha   90.00
_cell.angle_beta   90.00
_cell.angle_gamma   90.00
#
_symmetry.space_group_name_H-M   'P 1'
#
loop_
_entity.id
_entity.type
_entity.pdbx_description
1 polymer ?
#
loop_
_entity_poly.entity_id
_entity_poly.type
_entity_poly.pdbx_seq_one_letter_code
_entity_poly.pdbx_strand_id
1 'polypeptide(L)'
;MQKSTISMLSIGLGALTLCAPLAGNAYYCSVHANNNESVLSTLDIKAKSCVLMDKSSGKVLLAKNENESLPMASMTKMMSLLLVMEEIDSGRLNLNDTTRISEYAASMEGSECFLDAGKDYKISELIKSVVVASANDSTVALAECVSGSEEMFTVRMNERALELGLTNTEFKNSTGLDESGHKSSARDMALLIKEVSRYEILEDLSKVWMFDMEHSGGRVTNLTNTNRLVRTNPDVVFAKTGHTDGAGYCITALGERDGMELIACVMGEPDSKTRFSDATKLLNYGFSNYSLKEVVDDDVSIGKVTVKNGKIKEIDAYSSSDINLLVVKNEEGNARVEVNLLPEIDAPIKVGDILGEVKVYRDDEVYTSPVESRTAVEERSVKDIMQELMN
;
A
#
# COMPACT_ATOMS: atom_id res chain seq x y z
N MET A 1 24.70 -25.75 -9.73
CA MET A 1 24.10 -24.40 -9.93
C MET A 1 24.75 -23.79 -11.17
N GLN A 2 24.11 -23.90 -12.28
CA GLN A 2 24.58 -23.29 -13.53
C GLN A 2 23.87 -21.93 -13.64
N LYS A 3 24.63 -20.84 -13.55
CA LYS A 3 24.12 -19.49 -13.78
C LYS A 3 24.05 -19.29 -15.29
N SER A 4 22.87 -19.33 -15.87
CA SER A 4 22.70 -18.86 -17.24
C SER A 4 22.36 -17.38 -17.19
N THR A 5 23.33 -16.55 -17.55
CA THR A 5 23.15 -15.11 -17.72
C THR A 5 22.58 -14.92 -19.13
N ILE A 6 21.32 -14.64 -19.24
CA ILE A 6 20.71 -14.27 -20.51
C ILE A 6 20.98 -12.78 -20.74
N SER A 7 21.55 -12.57 -21.87
CA SER A 7 22.17 -11.40 -22.43
C SER A 7 21.32 -10.13 -22.42
N MET A 8 22.01 -9.05 -22.11
CA MET A 8 21.73 -7.65 -22.40
C MET A 8 20.85 -7.41 -23.62
N LEU A 9 19.71 -6.77 -23.43
CA LEU A 9 19.16 -5.91 -24.46
C LEU A 9 19.79 -4.52 -24.29
N SER A 10 20.92 -4.31 -24.98
CA SER A 10 21.56 -2.99 -25.08
C SER A 10 21.00 -2.26 -26.27
N ILE A 11 20.29 -1.19 -26.04
CA ILE A 11 20.04 -0.16 -27.05
C ILE A 11 20.59 1.15 -26.49
N GLY A 12 21.62 1.66 -27.15
CA GLY A 12 22.14 3.01 -26.94
C GLY A 12 23.57 3.09 -26.44
N LEU A 13 24.53 3.33 -27.38
CA LEU A 13 25.94 3.68 -27.14
C LEU A 13 26.02 5.08 -26.51
N GLY A 14 26.65 5.19 -25.35
CA GLY A 14 27.03 6.48 -24.75
C GLY A 14 28.21 6.31 -23.81
N ALA A 15 29.38 6.62 -24.32
CA ALA A 15 30.69 6.92 -23.74
C ALA A 15 31.00 6.46 -22.29
N LEU A 16 31.94 5.50 -22.18
CA LEU A 16 32.72 5.22 -20.97
C LEU A 16 33.55 6.45 -20.59
N THR A 17 33.33 6.99 -19.38
CA THR A 17 34.37 7.73 -18.66
C THR A 17 34.59 7.06 -17.31
N LEU A 18 35.78 6.49 -17.12
CA LEU A 18 36.26 6.04 -15.82
C LEU A 18 36.33 7.24 -14.87
N CYS A 19 35.61 7.20 -13.76
CA CYS A 19 35.84 8.06 -12.61
C CYS A 19 35.85 7.22 -11.34
N ALA A 20 36.86 7.47 -10.52
CA ALA A 20 37.19 6.77 -9.28
C ALA A 20 36.09 6.87 -8.23
N PRO A 21 35.92 5.87 -7.32
CA PRO A 21 34.89 5.89 -6.31
C PRO A 21 35.40 6.70 -5.11
N LEU A 22 34.83 7.88 -4.84
CA LEU A 22 34.84 8.54 -3.51
C LEU A 22 34.11 9.91 -3.44
N ALA A 23 33.35 10.34 -4.46
CA ALA A 23 32.62 11.62 -4.40
C ALA A 23 31.16 11.56 -4.88
N GLY A 24 30.62 10.38 -5.23
CA GLY A 24 29.30 10.26 -5.91
C GLY A 24 28.08 10.49 -5.03
N ASN A 25 28.12 10.09 -3.77
CA ASN A 25 26.91 10.06 -2.94
C ASN A 25 26.44 11.42 -2.43
N ALA A 26 27.34 12.40 -2.26
CA ALA A 26 26.96 13.75 -1.82
C ALA A 26 26.33 14.59 -2.94
N TYR A 27 26.75 14.38 -4.18
CA TYR A 27 26.24 15.11 -5.34
C TYR A 27 24.84 14.65 -5.77
N TYR A 28 24.57 13.35 -5.68
CA TYR A 28 23.24 12.79 -6.03
C TYR A 28 22.15 13.26 -5.06
N CYS A 29 22.45 13.31 -3.77
CA CYS A 29 21.49 13.78 -2.75
C CYS A 29 21.15 15.28 -2.92
N SER A 30 22.13 16.12 -3.30
CA SER A 30 21.92 17.57 -3.48
C SER A 30 21.17 17.91 -4.76
N VAL A 31 21.34 17.18 -5.84
CA VAL A 31 20.65 17.42 -7.11
C VAL A 31 19.16 17.03 -7.01
N HIS A 32 18.83 15.94 -6.34
CA HIS A 32 17.43 15.55 -6.12
C HIS A 32 16.70 16.49 -5.16
N ALA A 33 17.35 16.95 -4.09
CA ALA A 33 16.76 17.90 -3.15
C ALA A 33 16.42 19.24 -3.82
N ASN A 34 17.34 19.79 -4.63
CA ASN A 34 17.11 21.05 -5.33
C ASN A 34 16.00 20.96 -6.39
N ASN A 35 15.83 19.81 -7.05
CA ASN A 35 14.73 19.59 -7.99
C ASN A 35 13.38 19.50 -7.27
N ASN A 36 13.32 18.84 -6.11
CA ASN A 36 12.09 18.65 -5.34
C ASN A 36 11.52 20.01 -4.86
N GLU A 37 12.33 20.89 -4.28
CA GLU A 37 11.90 22.23 -3.83
C GLU A 37 11.38 23.09 -5.01
N SER A 38 12.08 23.06 -6.14
CA SER A 38 11.67 23.77 -7.35
C SER A 38 10.33 23.27 -7.88
N VAL A 39 10.12 21.96 -7.92
CA VAL A 39 8.86 21.34 -8.37
C VAL A 39 7.72 21.69 -7.41
N LEU A 40 7.92 21.52 -6.09
CA LEU A 40 6.90 21.85 -5.09
C LEU A 40 6.51 23.32 -5.09
N SER A 41 7.49 24.20 -5.32
CA SER A 41 7.25 25.65 -5.49
C SER A 41 6.42 25.93 -6.76
N THR A 42 6.72 25.24 -7.87
CA THR A 42 5.97 25.36 -9.13
C THR A 42 4.54 24.86 -8.99
N LEU A 43 4.34 23.76 -8.25
CA LEU A 43 3.03 23.21 -7.92
C LEU A 43 2.26 24.09 -6.92
N ASP A 44 2.93 25.03 -6.27
CA ASP A 44 2.38 25.90 -5.24
C ASP A 44 1.73 25.08 -4.09
N ILE A 45 2.50 24.12 -3.53
CA ILE A 45 2.06 23.27 -2.42
C ILE A 45 2.14 24.06 -1.11
N LYS A 46 1.01 24.19 -0.41
CA LYS A 46 0.87 24.98 0.82
C LYS A 46 1.10 24.18 2.10
N ALA A 47 1.03 22.85 2.02
CA ALA A 47 1.22 21.96 3.15
C ALA A 47 2.50 22.30 3.95
N LYS A 48 2.45 22.16 5.28
CA LYS A 48 3.65 22.21 6.13
C LYS A 48 4.58 21.04 5.83
N SER A 49 4.01 19.86 5.68
CA SER A 49 4.70 18.62 5.32
C SER A 49 3.91 17.90 4.24
N CYS A 50 4.60 17.32 3.26
CA CYS A 50 3.97 16.47 2.25
C CYS A 50 4.93 15.41 1.69
N VAL A 51 4.34 14.36 1.13
CA VAL A 51 5.05 13.32 0.38
C VAL A 51 4.19 12.82 -0.78
N LEU A 52 4.85 12.55 -1.90
CA LEU A 52 4.35 11.71 -2.99
C LEU A 52 5.22 10.46 -3.05
N MET A 53 4.61 9.28 -2.97
CA MET A 53 5.30 7.99 -2.88
C MET A 53 4.70 7.00 -3.89
N ASP A 54 5.54 6.19 -4.50
CA ASP A 54 5.11 4.99 -5.23
C ASP A 54 4.69 3.91 -4.23
N LYS A 55 3.46 3.40 -4.35
CA LYS A 55 2.93 2.40 -3.42
C LYS A 55 3.72 1.09 -3.50
N SER A 56 4.07 0.65 -4.70
CA SER A 56 4.69 -0.66 -4.91
C SER A 56 6.07 -0.72 -4.27
N SER A 57 6.98 0.18 -4.61
CA SER A 57 8.35 0.21 -4.09
C SER A 57 8.51 0.94 -2.75
N GLY A 58 7.57 1.84 -2.39
CA GLY A 58 7.74 2.76 -1.27
C GLY A 58 8.69 3.92 -1.56
N LYS A 59 9.09 4.11 -2.82
CA LYS A 59 10.00 5.18 -3.24
C LYS A 59 9.33 6.54 -3.13
N VAL A 60 10.01 7.47 -2.47
CA VAL A 60 9.59 8.86 -2.38
C VAL A 60 9.93 9.58 -3.71
N LEU A 61 8.92 10.14 -4.36
CA LEU A 61 9.03 10.86 -5.64
C LEU A 61 9.15 12.36 -5.45
N LEU A 62 8.39 12.91 -4.49
CA LEU A 62 8.46 14.30 -4.03
C LEU A 62 8.27 14.36 -2.54
N ALA A 63 8.97 15.26 -1.85
CA ALA A 63 8.82 15.42 -0.41
C ALA A 63 9.13 16.85 0.04
N LYS A 64 8.43 17.29 1.09
CA LYS A 64 8.69 18.50 1.87
C LYS A 64 8.50 18.17 3.34
N ASN A 65 9.56 18.27 4.14
CA ASN A 65 9.52 18.00 5.59
C ASN A 65 8.83 16.67 5.93
N GLU A 66 8.98 15.65 5.10
CA GLU A 66 8.20 14.40 5.14
C GLU A 66 8.35 13.59 6.43
N ASN A 67 9.43 13.85 7.18
CA ASN A 67 9.71 13.21 8.47
C ASN A 67 9.38 14.13 9.67
N GLU A 68 8.85 15.33 9.45
CA GLU A 68 8.43 16.22 10.51
C GLU A 68 7.22 15.64 11.26
N SER A 69 7.36 15.48 12.58
CA SER A 69 6.27 14.99 13.43
C SER A 69 5.24 16.09 13.68
N LEU A 70 4.05 15.90 13.12
CA LEU A 70 2.92 16.82 13.22
C LEU A 70 1.68 16.10 13.76
N PRO A 71 0.73 16.84 14.39
CA PRO A 71 -0.58 16.28 14.66
C PRO A 71 -1.24 15.80 13.35
N MET A 72 -1.86 14.62 13.37
CA MET A 72 -2.43 14.00 12.17
C MET A 72 -3.96 13.93 12.18
N ALA A 73 -4.60 14.31 13.29
CA ALA A 73 -6.03 14.27 13.47
C ALA A 73 -6.60 12.87 13.07
N SER A 74 -7.79 12.84 12.47
CA SER A 74 -8.47 11.59 12.10
C SER A 74 -7.77 10.72 11.04
N MET A 75 -6.57 11.10 10.54
CA MET A 75 -5.75 10.14 9.78
C MET A 75 -5.30 8.98 10.69
N THR A 76 -5.27 9.17 12.01
CA THR A 76 -5.11 8.13 13.05
C THR A 76 -5.97 6.91 12.80
N LYS A 77 -7.21 7.10 12.33
CA LYS A 77 -8.18 6.03 12.09
C LYS A 77 -7.75 5.03 11.01
N MET A 78 -6.72 5.35 10.22
CA MET A 78 -6.10 4.36 9.33
C MET A 78 -5.47 3.22 10.13
N MET A 79 -4.77 3.52 11.25
CA MET A 79 -4.23 2.49 12.13
C MET A 79 -5.34 1.74 12.85
N SER A 80 -6.38 2.44 13.27
CA SER A 80 -7.55 1.80 13.91
C SER A 80 -8.24 0.82 12.96
N LEU A 81 -8.46 1.22 11.71
CA LEU A 81 -9.02 0.34 10.68
C LEU A 81 -8.07 -0.84 10.36
N LEU A 82 -6.76 -0.60 10.27
CA LEU A 82 -5.78 -1.66 10.03
C LEU A 82 -5.89 -2.77 11.08
N LEU A 83 -5.86 -2.42 12.37
CA LEU A 83 -5.95 -3.41 13.44
C LEU A 83 -7.29 -4.16 13.46
N VAL A 84 -8.39 -3.48 13.15
CA VAL A 84 -9.72 -4.12 13.02
C VAL A 84 -9.73 -5.10 11.85
N MET A 85 -9.16 -4.72 10.71
CA MET A 85 -9.08 -5.60 9.53
C MET A 85 -8.17 -6.80 9.77
N GLU A 86 -7.06 -6.65 10.49
CA GLU A 86 -6.19 -7.74 10.90
C GLU A 86 -6.90 -8.76 11.82
N GLU A 87 -7.79 -8.30 12.72
CA GLU A 87 -8.64 -9.19 13.51
C GLU A 87 -9.64 -9.96 12.65
N ILE A 88 -10.20 -9.32 11.63
CA ILE A 88 -11.13 -9.96 10.69
C ILE A 88 -10.39 -10.99 9.83
N ASP A 89 -9.24 -10.65 9.30
CA ASP A 89 -8.43 -11.52 8.44
C ASP A 89 -7.94 -12.77 9.19
N SER A 90 -7.60 -12.61 10.47
CA SER A 90 -7.25 -13.73 11.36
C SER A 90 -8.43 -14.62 11.80
N GLY A 91 -9.67 -14.24 11.47
CA GLY A 91 -10.90 -14.94 11.85
C GLY A 91 -11.32 -14.77 13.32
N ARG A 92 -10.68 -13.85 14.08
CA ARG A 92 -11.08 -13.56 15.47
C ARG A 92 -12.29 -12.62 15.55
N LEU A 93 -12.57 -11.89 14.47
CA LEU A 93 -13.72 -11.01 14.33
C LEU A 93 -14.37 -11.23 12.97
N ASN A 94 -15.71 -11.05 12.86
CA ASN A 94 -16.42 -11.13 11.60
C ASN A 94 -17.19 -9.83 11.31
N LEU A 95 -17.34 -9.49 10.03
CA LEU A 95 -18.12 -8.31 9.60
C LEU A 95 -19.58 -8.35 10.05
N ASN A 96 -20.16 -9.54 10.23
CA ASN A 96 -21.55 -9.74 10.66
C ASN A 96 -21.70 -9.83 12.17
N ASP A 97 -20.61 -9.88 12.93
CA ASP A 97 -20.67 -9.82 14.38
C ASP A 97 -21.20 -8.47 14.84
N THR A 98 -21.70 -8.43 16.06
CA THR A 98 -22.18 -7.21 16.71
C THR A 98 -21.35 -6.92 17.95
N THR A 99 -21.16 -5.64 18.24
CA THR A 99 -20.60 -5.19 19.52
C THR A 99 -21.55 -4.26 20.23
N ARG A 100 -21.54 -4.35 21.57
CA ARG A 100 -22.35 -3.50 22.44
C ARG A 100 -21.64 -2.17 22.66
N ILE A 101 -22.34 -1.08 22.41
CA ILE A 101 -21.77 0.25 22.56
C ILE A 101 -21.69 0.63 24.04
N SER A 102 -20.50 0.99 24.50
CA SER A 102 -20.28 1.53 25.84
C SER A 102 -20.81 2.96 25.99
N GLU A 103 -21.01 3.41 27.22
CA GLU A 103 -21.29 4.82 27.48
C GLU A 103 -20.14 5.73 27.05
N TYR A 104 -18.90 5.22 27.18
CA TYR A 104 -17.69 5.94 26.75
C TYR A 104 -17.67 6.14 25.24
N ALA A 105 -17.83 5.08 24.45
CA ALA A 105 -17.89 5.19 23.01
C ALA A 105 -18.99 6.12 22.52
N ALA A 106 -20.20 6.02 23.10
CA ALA A 106 -21.35 6.88 22.78
C ALA A 106 -21.18 8.34 23.21
N SER A 107 -20.23 8.64 24.12
CA SER A 107 -19.95 10.01 24.58
C SER A 107 -18.89 10.74 23.76
N MET A 108 -18.31 10.08 22.73
CA MET A 108 -17.29 10.69 21.90
C MET A 108 -17.83 11.92 21.18
N GLU A 109 -17.00 12.96 21.14
CA GLU A 109 -17.31 14.23 20.48
C GLU A 109 -16.68 14.31 19.08
N GLY A 110 -17.08 15.30 18.32
CA GLY A 110 -16.53 15.63 17.00
C GLY A 110 -17.29 14.95 15.86
N SER A 111 -16.58 14.23 14.97
CA SER A 111 -17.25 13.43 13.94
C SER A 111 -17.82 12.16 14.55
N GLU A 112 -19.12 11.97 14.48
CA GLU A 112 -19.82 10.85 15.10
C GLU A 112 -21.00 10.40 14.27
N CYS A 113 -21.46 9.18 14.46
CA CYS A 113 -22.70 8.66 13.89
C CYS A 113 -23.84 8.58 14.95
N PHE A 114 -23.59 9.07 16.18
CA PHE A 114 -24.55 9.15 17.28
C PHE A 114 -25.05 7.78 17.73
N LEU A 115 -24.13 6.87 18.06
CA LEU A 115 -24.42 5.53 18.55
C LEU A 115 -25.20 5.58 19.87
N ASP A 116 -26.18 4.68 20.03
CA ASP A 116 -26.97 4.56 21.27
C ASP A 116 -26.19 3.68 22.27
N ALA A 117 -25.87 4.23 23.44
CA ALA A 117 -25.23 3.47 24.53
C ALA A 117 -26.06 2.23 24.92
N GLY A 118 -25.40 1.12 25.16
CA GLY A 118 -26.02 -0.15 25.56
C GLY A 118 -26.80 -0.86 24.43
N LYS A 119 -26.66 -0.43 23.17
CA LYS A 119 -27.21 -1.09 21.98
C LYS A 119 -26.12 -1.82 21.22
N ASP A 120 -26.54 -2.81 20.44
CA ASP A 120 -25.63 -3.61 19.62
C ASP A 120 -25.65 -3.09 18.19
N TYR A 121 -24.45 -2.94 17.59
CA TYR A 121 -24.27 -2.54 16.19
C TYR A 121 -23.34 -3.52 15.48
N LYS A 122 -23.57 -3.73 14.18
CA LYS A 122 -22.73 -4.60 13.36
C LYS A 122 -21.35 -3.99 13.14
N ILE A 123 -20.33 -4.85 13.18
CA ILE A 123 -18.95 -4.46 12.89
C ILE A 123 -18.83 -3.80 11.51
N SER A 124 -19.47 -4.35 10.48
CA SER A 124 -19.48 -3.79 9.14
C SER A 124 -20.05 -2.36 9.05
N GLU A 125 -21.09 -2.04 9.84
CA GLU A 125 -21.69 -0.70 9.87
C GLU A 125 -20.77 0.30 10.60
N LEU A 126 -20.13 -0.14 11.69
CA LEU A 126 -19.15 0.66 12.41
C LEU A 126 -17.94 0.96 11.52
N ILE A 127 -17.34 -0.03 10.85
CA ILE A 127 -16.25 0.17 9.90
C ILE A 127 -16.66 1.16 8.81
N LYS A 128 -17.85 0.99 8.22
CA LYS A 128 -18.37 1.88 7.19
C LYS A 128 -18.50 3.32 7.68
N SER A 129 -18.97 3.54 8.90
CA SER A 129 -19.11 4.89 9.48
C SER A 129 -17.74 5.54 9.73
N VAL A 130 -16.71 4.75 10.14
CA VAL A 130 -15.33 5.23 10.29
C VAL A 130 -14.72 5.64 8.95
N VAL A 131 -14.91 4.85 7.90
CA VAL A 131 -14.38 5.14 6.57
C VAL A 131 -15.07 6.37 5.96
N VAL A 132 -16.42 6.40 5.98
CA VAL A 132 -17.20 7.42 5.30
C VAL A 132 -17.23 8.73 6.08
N ALA A 133 -17.72 8.68 7.32
CA ALA A 133 -17.95 9.88 8.14
C ALA A 133 -16.82 10.19 9.13
N SER A 134 -15.83 9.30 9.24
CA SER A 134 -14.75 9.46 10.22
C SER A 134 -15.26 9.42 11.68
N ALA A 135 -16.28 8.60 11.96
CA ALA A 135 -17.00 8.55 13.23
C ALA A 135 -16.09 8.14 14.41
N ASN A 136 -15.99 8.99 15.43
CA ASN A 136 -15.17 8.77 16.62
C ASN A 136 -15.81 7.70 17.53
N ASP A 137 -17.13 7.79 17.77
CA ASP A 137 -17.90 6.82 18.54
C ASP A 137 -17.76 5.39 18.00
N SER A 138 -17.87 5.22 16.69
CA SER A 138 -17.65 3.92 16.05
C SER A 138 -16.20 3.46 16.16
N THR A 139 -15.24 4.38 16.09
CA THR A 139 -13.81 4.02 16.22
C THR A 139 -13.50 3.49 17.60
N VAL A 140 -14.00 4.17 18.65
CA VAL A 140 -13.82 3.72 20.05
C VAL A 140 -14.55 2.40 20.28
N ALA A 141 -15.78 2.24 19.78
CA ALA A 141 -16.53 0.99 19.91
C ALA A 141 -15.79 -0.20 19.26
N LEU A 142 -15.16 0.00 18.10
CA LEU A 142 -14.32 -1.01 17.46
C LEU A 142 -13.03 -1.29 18.27
N ALA A 143 -12.41 -0.25 18.82
CA ALA A 143 -11.22 -0.38 19.65
C ALA A 143 -11.50 -1.20 20.93
N GLU A 144 -12.61 -0.91 21.62
CA GLU A 144 -13.08 -1.68 22.77
C GLU A 144 -13.43 -3.13 22.40
N CYS A 145 -14.08 -3.34 21.27
CA CYS A 145 -14.41 -4.67 20.76
C CYS A 145 -13.15 -5.54 20.53
N VAL A 146 -12.10 -4.95 19.94
CA VAL A 146 -10.87 -5.64 19.57
C VAL A 146 -9.92 -5.84 20.75
N SER A 147 -9.86 -4.89 21.69
CA SER A 147 -8.83 -4.91 22.74
C SER A 147 -9.38 -4.79 24.17
N GLY A 148 -10.71 -4.72 24.34
CA GLY A 148 -11.37 -4.60 25.64
C GLY A 148 -11.42 -3.17 26.16
N SER A 149 -10.51 -2.27 25.75
CA SER A 149 -10.55 -0.83 26.02
C SER A 149 -9.77 -0.04 24.98
N GLU A 150 -10.02 1.27 24.87
CA GLU A 150 -9.28 2.15 23.96
C GLU A 150 -7.80 2.26 24.36
N GLU A 151 -7.50 2.26 25.66
CA GLU A 151 -6.12 2.32 26.17
C GLU A 151 -5.30 1.10 25.67
N MET A 152 -5.85 -0.12 25.83
CA MET A 152 -5.18 -1.34 25.36
C MET A 152 -5.08 -1.36 23.83
N PHE A 153 -6.08 -0.83 23.13
CA PHE A 153 -6.02 -0.69 21.69
C PHE A 153 -4.91 0.28 21.26
N THR A 154 -4.75 1.40 21.95
CA THR A 154 -3.68 2.39 21.70
C THR A 154 -2.28 1.80 21.93
N VAL A 155 -2.12 0.91 22.90
CA VAL A 155 -0.86 0.15 23.06
C VAL A 155 -0.58 -0.67 21.79
N ARG A 156 -1.57 -1.44 21.30
CA ARG A 156 -1.43 -2.22 20.06
C ARG A 156 -1.16 -1.35 18.83
N MET A 157 -1.79 -0.15 18.74
CA MET A 157 -1.50 0.80 17.66
C MET A 157 -0.03 1.19 17.63
N ASN A 158 0.59 1.45 18.79
CA ASN A 158 2.00 1.81 18.87
C ASN A 158 2.93 0.61 18.60
N GLU A 159 2.58 -0.58 19.07
CA GLU A 159 3.31 -1.82 18.73
C GLU A 159 3.29 -2.04 17.21
N ARG A 160 2.12 -1.91 16.58
CA ARG A 160 1.99 -2.07 15.13
C ARG A 160 2.73 -0.97 14.36
N ALA A 161 2.75 0.26 14.86
CA ALA A 161 3.53 1.35 14.27
C ALA A 161 5.02 1.02 14.24
N LEU A 162 5.57 0.45 15.32
CA LEU A 162 6.96 0.00 15.36
C LEU A 162 7.25 -1.11 14.35
N GLU A 163 6.36 -2.10 14.23
CA GLU A 163 6.49 -3.19 13.26
C GLU A 163 6.49 -2.69 11.82
N LEU A 164 5.69 -1.67 11.52
CA LEU A 164 5.62 -1.01 10.21
C LEU A 164 6.75 -0.01 9.96
N GLY A 165 7.63 0.22 10.94
CA GLY A 165 8.72 1.19 10.81
C GLY A 165 8.27 2.65 10.81
N LEU A 166 7.11 2.98 11.41
CA LEU A 166 6.59 4.35 11.51
C LEU A 166 7.33 5.11 12.62
N THR A 167 8.57 5.51 12.34
CA THR A 167 9.52 5.99 13.35
C THR A 167 9.21 7.38 13.91
N ASN A 168 8.35 8.15 13.25
CA ASN A 168 7.94 9.49 13.67
C ASN A 168 6.50 9.53 14.20
N THR A 169 5.92 8.34 14.51
CA THR A 169 4.52 8.18 14.88
C THR A 169 4.39 7.75 16.33
N GLU A 170 3.48 8.40 17.06
CA GLU A 170 3.05 8.02 18.40
C GLU A 170 1.54 8.24 18.52
N PHE A 171 0.80 7.19 18.84
CA PHE A 171 -0.64 7.25 19.09
C PHE A 171 -0.94 7.41 20.58
N LYS A 172 -1.88 8.27 20.94
CA LYS A 172 -2.39 8.47 22.31
C LYS A 172 -3.84 8.03 22.45
N ASN A 173 -4.59 8.02 21.36
CA ASN A 173 -5.98 7.56 21.27
C ASN A 173 -6.24 6.94 19.90
N SER A 174 -7.41 6.33 19.75
CA SER A 174 -7.81 5.62 18.52
C SER A 174 -8.40 6.54 17.44
N THR A 175 -8.81 7.75 17.81
CA THR A 175 -9.64 8.64 16.99
C THR A 175 -8.88 9.75 16.30
N GLY A 176 -7.77 10.21 16.88
CA GLY A 176 -7.01 11.37 16.42
C GLY A 176 -7.49 12.70 16.99
N LEU A 177 -8.21 12.69 18.09
CA LEU A 177 -8.46 13.89 18.88
C LEU A 177 -7.15 14.46 19.41
N ASP A 178 -7.08 15.79 19.55
CA ASP A 178 -5.85 16.46 19.97
C ASP A 178 -5.42 16.02 21.37
N GLU A 179 -4.22 15.47 21.47
CA GLU A 179 -3.60 15.05 22.70
C GLU A 179 -2.07 15.27 22.63
N SER A 180 -1.48 15.65 23.76
CA SER A 180 -0.04 15.91 23.80
C SER A 180 0.75 14.66 23.43
N GLY A 181 1.62 14.78 22.42
CA GLY A 181 2.41 13.65 21.91
C GLY A 181 1.70 12.80 20.85
N HIS A 182 0.43 13.06 20.54
CA HIS A 182 -0.28 12.39 19.43
C HIS A 182 0.17 12.97 18.09
N LYS A 183 1.06 12.28 17.38
CA LYS A 183 1.76 12.83 16.21
C LYS A 183 2.16 11.74 15.22
N SER A 184 2.38 12.16 13.99
CA SER A 184 2.96 11.34 12.92
C SER A 184 3.67 12.22 11.89
N SER A 185 4.24 11.61 10.84
CA SER A 185 4.84 12.32 9.72
C SER A 185 4.10 11.99 8.40
N ALA A 186 4.28 12.83 7.38
CA ALA A 186 3.69 12.57 6.07
C ALA A 186 4.20 11.24 5.48
N ARG A 187 5.48 10.92 5.71
CA ARG A 187 6.07 9.65 5.29
C ARG A 187 5.43 8.45 6.00
N ASP A 188 5.27 8.52 7.32
CA ASP A 188 4.68 7.43 8.09
C ASP A 188 3.20 7.22 7.72
N MET A 189 2.45 8.31 7.49
CA MET A 189 1.06 8.21 7.01
C MET A 189 0.97 7.61 5.60
N ALA A 190 1.95 7.86 4.74
CA ALA A 190 2.01 7.23 3.42
C ALA A 190 2.34 5.73 3.53
N LEU A 191 3.22 5.32 4.44
CA LEU A 191 3.48 3.91 4.72
C LEU A 191 2.25 3.21 5.33
N LEU A 192 1.52 3.91 6.20
CA LEU A 192 0.33 3.35 6.83
C LEU A 192 -0.81 3.12 5.82
N ILE A 193 -1.07 4.06 4.91
CA ILE A 193 -2.13 3.87 3.89
C ILE A 193 -1.76 2.74 2.92
N LYS A 194 -0.48 2.52 2.63
CA LYS A 194 0.00 1.38 1.84
C LYS A 194 -0.45 0.06 2.47
N GLU A 195 -0.33 -0.09 3.79
CA GLU A 195 -0.78 -1.30 4.49
C GLU A 195 -2.30 -1.41 4.57
N VAL A 196 -2.98 -0.32 4.89
CA VAL A 196 -4.45 -0.27 4.97
C VAL A 196 -5.10 -0.61 3.63
N SER A 197 -4.52 -0.17 2.52
CA SER A 197 -5.04 -0.42 1.17
C SER A 197 -4.84 -1.87 0.66
N ARG A 198 -4.31 -2.78 1.47
CA ARG A 198 -4.34 -4.22 1.19
C ARG A 198 -5.74 -4.83 1.36
N TYR A 199 -6.63 -4.10 2.02
CA TYR A 199 -8.00 -4.52 2.30
C TYR A 199 -8.98 -3.86 1.33
N GLU A 200 -9.29 -4.53 0.22
CA GLU A 200 -10.17 -4.03 -0.86
C GLU A 200 -11.51 -3.51 -0.34
N ILE A 201 -12.06 -4.13 0.70
CA ILE A 201 -13.31 -3.67 1.32
C ILE A 201 -13.24 -2.22 1.80
N LEU A 202 -12.08 -1.74 2.27
CA LEU A 202 -11.91 -0.35 2.71
C LEU A 202 -11.88 0.60 1.52
N GLU A 203 -11.32 0.18 0.39
CA GLU A 203 -11.37 0.95 -0.86
C GLU A 203 -12.81 1.08 -1.37
N ASP A 204 -13.57 -0.02 -1.38
CA ASP A 204 -14.98 0.01 -1.79
C ASP A 204 -15.82 0.89 -0.87
N LEU A 205 -15.62 0.82 0.44
CA LEU A 205 -16.28 1.70 1.39
C LEU A 205 -15.87 3.17 1.20
N SER A 206 -14.63 3.43 0.82
CA SER A 206 -14.13 4.79 0.55
C SER A 206 -14.86 5.46 -0.63
N LYS A 207 -15.36 4.69 -1.58
CA LYS A 207 -16.14 5.18 -2.74
C LYS A 207 -17.60 5.54 -2.38
N VAL A 208 -18.09 5.15 -1.21
CA VAL A 208 -19.45 5.46 -0.75
C VAL A 208 -19.54 6.94 -0.41
N TRP A 209 -20.42 7.69 -1.10
CA TRP A 209 -20.60 9.12 -0.83
C TRP A 209 -21.49 9.38 0.40
N MET A 210 -22.59 8.66 0.52
CA MET A 210 -23.54 8.80 1.63
C MET A 210 -24.11 7.45 2.00
N PHE A 211 -24.42 7.26 3.27
CA PHE A 211 -25.21 6.13 3.73
C PHE A 211 -26.01 6.49 4.99
N ASP A 212 -27.04 5.74 5.25
CA ASP A 212 -27.90 5.90 6.40
C ASP A 212 -27.50 4.90 7.49
N MET A 213 -27.15 5.42 8.67
CA MET A 213 -26.90 4.63 9.87
C MET A 213 -28.20 4.48 10.61
N GLU A 214 -28.69 3.24 10.74
CA GLU A 214 -29.91 2.93 11.45
C GLU A 214 -29.63 2.72 12.95
N HIS A 215 -30.52 3.26 13.80
CA HIS A 215 -30.41 3.16 15.25
C HIS A 215 -31.65 2.54 15.84
N SER A 216 -31.61 2.25 17.15
CA SER A 216 -32.76 1.75 17.88
C SER A 216 -33.93 2.74 17.82
N GLY A 217 -35.16 2.21 17.80
CA GLY A 217 -36.39 3.03 17.75
C GLY A 217 -36.65 3.70 16.39
N GLY A 218 -35.96 3.30 15.33
CA GLY A 218 -36.17 3.81 13.96
C GLY A 218 -35.54 5.18 13.68
N ARG A 219 -34.64 5.66 14.56
CA ARG A 219 -33.82 6.83 14.29
C ARG A 219 -32.80 6.51 13.19
N VAL A 220 -32.54 7.46 12.28
CA VAL A 220 -31.60 7.34 11.20
C VAL A 220 -30.66 8.54 11.20
N THR A 221 -29.36 8.29 11.07
CA THR A 221 -28.35 9.34 10.88
C THR A 221 -27.82 9.27 9.45
N ASN A 222 -27.99 10.36 8.69
CA ASN A 222 -27.42 10.46 7.34
C ASN A 222 -25.94 10.83 7.44
N LEU A 223 -25.06 9.97 6.97
CA LEU A 223 -23.62 10.14 6.99
C LEU A 223 -23.10 10.46 5.58
N THR A 224 -22.22 11.45 5.51
CA THR A 224 -21.63 11.90 4.25
C THR A 224 -20.11 11.74 4.30
N ASN A 225 -19.53 11.32 3.19
CA ASN A 225 -18.10 11.08 3.09
C ASN A 225 -17.31 12.38 3.30
N THR A 226 -16.34 12.34 4.20
CA THR A 226 -15.42 13.44 4.48
C THR A 226 -14.41 13.65 3.36
N ASN A 227 -14.16 12.62 2.53
CA ASN A 227 -13.32 12.67 1.36
C ASN A 227 -14.10 13.14 0.13
N ARG A 228 -13.96 14.42 -0.24
CA ARG A 228 -14.64 14.95 -1.43
C ARG A 228 -14.05 14.45 -2.74
N LEU A 229 -12.83 13.91 -2.75
CA LEU A 229 -12.18 13.39 -3.96
C LEU A 229 -12.95 12.21 -4.53
N VAL A 230 -13.69 11.46 -3.73
CA VAL A 230 -14.56 10.37 -4.19
C VAL A 230 -15.54 10.78 -5.31
N ARG A 231 -15.88 12.07 -5.38
CA ARG A 231 -16.78 12.63 -6.42
C ARG A 231 -16.07 13.45 -7.48
N THR A 232 -14.85 13.90 -7.22
CA THR A 232 -14.19 14.92 -8.05
C THR A 232 -12.91 14.42 -8.70
N ASN A 233 -12.39 13.29 -8.25
CA ASN A 233 -11.17 12.68 -8.79
C ASN A 233 -11.33 11.16 -8.90
N PRO A 234 -11.62 10.63 -10.10
CA PRO A 234 -11.85 9.20 -10.30
C PRO A 234 -10.60 8.34 -10.08
N ASP A 235 -9.40 8.92 -10.10
CA ASP A 235 -8.16 8.18 -9.84
C ASP A 235 -7.96 7.87 -8.35
N VAL A 236 -8.67 8.57 -7.43
CA VAL A 236 -8.53 8.33 -6.00
C VAL A 236 -9.37 7.15 -5.57
N VAL A 237 -8.70 6.05 -5.21
CA VAL A 237 -9.33 4.78 -4.82
C VAL A 237 -9.56 4.68 -3.31
N PHE A 238 -8.66 5.25 -2.50
CA PHE A 238 -8.82 5.31 -1.05
C PHE A 238 -8.21 6.61 -0.49
N ALA A 239 -8.85 7.23 0.51
CA ALA A 239 -8.26 8.36 1.22
C ALA A 239 -8.83 8.51 2.63
N LYS A 240 -8.00 9.05 3.53
CA LYS A 240 -8.41 9.43 4.88
C LYS A 240 -8.07 10.89 5.16
N THR A 241 -9.08 11.65 5.52
CA THR A 241 -8.93 13.06 5.91
C THR A 241 -8.74 13.20 7.42
N GLY A 242 -8.06 14.27 7.84
CA GLY A 242 -7.93 14.69 9.22
C GLY A 242 -8.14 16.19 9.36
N HIS A 243 -8.73 16.63 10.48
CA HIS A 243 -8.81 18.02 10.87
C HIS A 243 -9.02 18.15 12.38
N THR A 244 -8.16 18.94 13.00
CA THR A 244 -8.33 19.56 14.32
C THR A 244 -7.70 20.94 14.27
N ASP A 245 -7.92 21.78 15.29
CA ASP A 245 -7.30 23.08 15.36
C ASP A 245 -5.76 22.98 15.44
N GLY A 246 -5.25 21.94 16.12
CA GLY A 246 -3.81 21.69 16.23
C GLY A 246 -3.18 21.17 14.94
N ALA A 247 -3.87 20.28 14.23
CA ALA A 247 -3.38 19.63 13.01
C ALA A 247 -3.53 20.50 11.76
N GLY A 248 -4.46 21.45 11.73
CA GLY A 248 -4.94 22.02 10.48
C GLY A 248 -5.64 20.96 9.62
N TYR A 249 -5.63 21.13 8.31
CA TYR A 249 -6.27 20.18 7.40
C TYR A 249 -5.24 19.20 6.83
N CYS A 250 -5.53 17.90 6.97
CA CYS A 250 -4.65 16.82 6.53
C CYS A 250 -5.40 15.83 5.64
N ILE A 251 -4.70 15.17 4.73
CA ILE A 251 -5.21 14.04 3.94
C ILE A 251 -4.05 13.13 3.53
N THR A 252 -4.30 11.82 3.57
CA THR A 252 -3.52 10.83 2.84
C THR A 252 -4.44 10.18 1.82
N ALA A 253 -4.02 10.15 0.56
CA ALA A 253 -4.79 9.64 -0.57
C ALA A 253 -3.96 8.68 -1.40
N LEU A 254 -4.53 7.53 -1.71
CA LEU A 254 -4.05 6.57 -2.69
C LEU A 254 -4.78 6.84 -4.01
N GLY A 255 -4.03 7.03 -5.06
CA GLY A 255 -4.55 7.16 -6.43
C GLY A 255 -4.02 6.05 -7.31
N GLU A 256 -4.84 5.62 -8.28
CA GLU A 256 -4.50 4.63 -9.29
C GLU A 256 -4.82 5.18 -10.67
N ARG A 257 -3.88 5.00 -11.62
CA ARG A 257 -4.08 5.31 -13.03
C ARG A 257 -3.21 4.40 -13.89
N ASP A 258 -3.80 3.71 -14.84
CA ASP A 258 -3.11 2.82 -15.77
C ASP A 258 -2.23 1.77 -15.04
N GLY A 259 -2.73 1.21 -13.93
CA GLY A 259 -2.03 0.24 -13.08
C GLY A 259 -0.97 0.85 -12.16
N MET A 260 -0.68 2.15 -12.26
CA MET A 260 0.28 2.84 -11.40
C MET A 260 -0.44 3.35 -10.14
N GLU A 261 0.04 2.94 -8.97
CA GLU A 261 -0.51 3.35 -7.68
C GLU A 261 0.43 4.33 -6.98
N LEU A 262 -0.07 5.53 -6.69
CA LEU A 262 0.67 6.60 -6.04
C LEU A 262 -0.03 7.05 -4.76
N ILE A 263 0.75 7.35 -3.73
CA ILE A 263 0.28 7.84 -2.44
C ILE A 263 0.70 9.30 -2.29
N ALA A 264 -0.27 10.19 -2.06
CA ALA A 264 -0.04 11.57 -1.69
C ALA A 264 -0.50 11.82 -0.26
N CYS A 265 0.39 12.29 0.60
CA CYS A 265 0.05 12.78 1.93
C CYS A 265 0.38 14.26 2.04
N VAL A 266 -0.56 15.06 2.55
CA VAL A 266 -0.36 16.47 2.89
C VAL A 266 -0.84 16.75 4.32
N MET A 267 -0.04 17.48 5.10
CA MET A 267 -0.30 17.77 6.51
C MET A 267 -0.15 19.26 6.80
N GLY A 268 -0.99 19.78 7.68
CA GLY A 268 -0.93 21.16 8.14
C GLY A 268 -1.37 22.19 7.11
N GLU A 269 -2.34 21.85 6.28
CA GLU A 269 -2.96 22.77 5.31
C GLU A 269 -3.82 23.83 5.99
N PRO A 270 -3.93 25.03 5.41
CA PRO A 270 -4.69 26.12 6.01
C PRO A 270 -6.20 25.94 5.94
N ASP A 271 -6.69 25.20 4.95
CA ASP A 271 -8.13 24.99 4.74
C ASP A 271 -8.43 23.68 3.99
N SER A 272 -9.71 23.27 4.05
CA SER A 272 -10.19 22.02 3.44
C SER A 272 -10.06 22.00 1.91
N LYS A 273 -10.21 23.14 1.23
CA LYS A 273 -10.11 23.20 -0.25
C LYS A 273 -8.66 23.01 -0.69
N THR A 274 -7.74 23.68 -0.02
CA THR A 274 -6.31 23.59 -0.30
C THR A 274 -5.79 22.17 -0.09
N ARG A 275 -6.18 21.48 0.99
CA ARG A 275 -5.87 20.07 1.25
C ARG A 275 -6.17 19.17 0.07
N PHE A 276 -7.40 19.24 -0.49
CA PHE A 276 -7.79 18.42 -1.64
C PHE A 276 -7.06 18.84 -2.92
N SER A 277 -6.85 20.14 -3.10
CA SER A 277 -6.11 20.67 -4.25
C SER A 277 -4.67 20.17 -4.26
N ASP A 278 -3.96 20.26 -3.15
CA ASP A 278 -2.56 19.93 -3.09
C ASP A 278 -2.31 18.41 -3.19
N ALA A 279 -3.15 17.58 -2.55
CA ALA A 279 -3.11 16.14 -2.76
C ALA A 279 -3.35 15.77 -4.24
N THR A 280 -4.32 16.42 -4.90
CA THR A 280 -4.58 16.21 -6.33
C THR A 280 -3.42 16.64 -7.22
N LYS A 281 -2.77 17.77 -6.91
CA LYS A 281 -1.58 18.25 -7.65
C LYS A 281 -0.42 17.28 -7.55
N LEU A 282 -0.16 16.73 -6.34
CA LEU A 282 0.88 15.71 -6.13
C LEU A 282 0.61 14.47 -6.96
N LEU A 283 -0.60 13.89 -6.88
CA LEU A 283 -0.98 12.71 -7.66
C LEU A 283 -0.86 12.97 -9.17
N ASN A 284 -1.40 14.09 -9.65
CA ASN A 284 -1.32 14.47 -11.06
C ASN A 284 0.12 14.67 -11.54
N TYR A 285 0.99 15.25 -10.70
CA TYR A 285 2.40 15.33 -11.01
C TYR A 285 3.01 13.94 -11.21
N GLY A 286 2.75 13.01 -10.29
CA GLY A 286 3.23 11.65 -10.40
C GLY A 286 2.74 10.97 -11.67
N PHE A 287 1.44 10.93 -11.90
CA PHE A 287 0.84 10.34 -13.08
C PHE A 287 1.26 11.00 -14.41
N SER A 288 1.65 12.26 -14.38
CA SER A 288 2.11 12.95 -15.60
C SER A 288 3.57 12.70 -15.91
N ASN A 289 4.42 12.52 -14.90
CA ASN A 289 5.88 12.45 -15.07
C ASN A 289 6.44 11.03 -15.01
N TYR A 290 5.67 10.07 -14.47
CA TYR A 290 6.09 8.68 -14.31
C TYR A 290 5.19 7.74 -15.11
N SER A 291 5.71 6.56 -15.41
CA SER A 291 4.97 5.45 -16.02
C SER A 291 5.50 4.12 -15.51
N LEU A 292 4.69 3.08 -15.59
CA LEU A 292 5.15 1.72 -15.38
C LEU A 292 5.82 1.22 -16.67
N LYS A 293 6.97 0.56 -16.51
CA LYS A 293 7.66 -0.19 -17.57
C LYS A 293 7.67 -1.64 -17.16
N GLU A 294 6.99 -2.47 -17.93
CA GLU A 294 7.03 -3.91 -17.76
C GLU A 294 8.43 -4.43 -18.11
N VAL A 295 9.02 -5.19 -17.20
CA VAL A 295 10.36 -5.78 -17.35
C VAL A 295 10.30 -7.29 -17.38
N VAL A 296 9.38 -7.88 -16.64
CA VAL A 296 9.08 -9.31 -16.66
C VAL A 296 7.57 -9.45 -16.83
N ASP A 297 7.18 -10.10 -17.90
CA ASP A 297 5.80 -10.48 -18.23
C ASP A 297 5.59 -11.92 -17.74
N ASP A 298 4.61 -12.14 -16.89
CA ASP A 298 4.33 -13.45 -16.32
C ASP A 298 3.79 -14.45 -17.34
N ASP A 299 3.20 -13.98 -18.43
CA ASP A 299 2.69 -14.82 -19.53
C ASP A 299 3.79 -15.28 -20.49
N VAL A 300 5.00 -14.74 -20.39
CA VAL A 300 6.15 -15.09 -21.22
C VAL A 300 7.08 -16.06 -20.51
N SER A 301 7.41 -17.19 -21.18
CA SER A 301 8.38 -18.14 -20.65
C SER A 301 9.77 -17.49 -20.52
N ILE A 302 10.32 -17.54 -19.31
CA ILE A 302 11.64 -16.97 -18.99
C ILE A 302 12.74 -18.02 -18.96
N GLY A 303 12.43 -19.27 -19.31
CA GLY A 303 13.39 -20.35 -19.41
C GLY A 303 12.74 -21.73 -19.38
N LYS A 304 13.59 -22.74 -19.30
CA LYS A 304 13.15 -24.14 -19.24
C LYS A 304 13.88 -24.91 -18.16
N VAL A 305 13.19 -25.89 -17.58
CA VAL A 305 13.71 -26.78 -16.53
C VAL A 305 13.59 -28.22 -16.98
N THR A 306 14.66 -28.99 -16.80
CA THR A 306 14.67 -30.43 -17.08
C THR A 306 13.86 -31.19 -16.04
N VAL A 307 13.01 -32.11 -16.49
CA VAL A 307 12.21 -32.96 -15.60
C VAL A 307 12.75 -34.38 -15.59
N LYS A 308 13.22 -34.81 -14.40
CA LYS A 308 13.62 -36.17 -14.17
C LYS A 308 12.40 -37.06 -13.92
N ASN A 309 12.47 -38.30 -14.41
CA ASN A 309 11.44 -39.31 -14.21
C ASN A 309 10.03 -38.94 -14.68
N GLY A 310 9.89 -37.81 -15.40
CA GLY A 310 8.62 -37.30 -15.91
C GLY A 310 8.28 -37.81 -17.29
N LYS A 311 6.98 -37.91 -17.62
CA LYS A 311 6.50 -38.19 -18.98
C LYS A 311 6.88 -37.08 -19.96
N ILE A 312 7.07 -35.86 -19.49
CA ILE A 312 7.59 -34.71 -20.22
C ILE A 312 9.01 -34.47 -19.70
N LYS A 313 10.00 -34.31 -20.60
CA LYS A 313 11.40 -34.20 -20.23
C LYS A 313 11.85 -32.75 -19.92
N GLU A 314 11.09 -31.77 -20.37
CA GLU A 314 11.39 -30.34 -20.20
C GLU A 314 10.09 -29.54 -20.11
N ILE A 315 10.01 -28.60 -19.22
CA ILE A 315 8.89 -27.69 -19.05
C ILE A 315 9.35 -26.23 -19.11
N ASP A 316 8.47 -25.37 -19.60
CA ASP A 316 8.66 -23.93 -19.56
C ASP A 316 8.42 -23.39 -18.14
N ALA A 317 9.19 -22.38 -17.80
CA ALA A 317 9.19 -21.70 -16.51
C ALA A 317 8.69 -20.28 -16.67
N TYR A 318 7.76 -19.86 -15.80
CA TYR A 318 7.10 -18.56 -15.85
C TYR A 318 7.29 -17.80 -14.53
N SER A 319 7.37 -16.47 -14.59
CA SER A 319 7.25 -15.68 -13.37
C SER A 319 5.86 -15.87 -12.75
N SER A 320 5.74 -15.89 -11.44
CA SER A 320 4.44 -15.97 -10.76
C SER A 320 3.66 -14.66 -10.81
N SER A 321 4.32 -13.56 -11.19
CA SER A 321 3.72 -12.25 -11.36
C SER A 321 4.58 -11.37 -12.27
N ASP A 322 3.96 -10.37 -12.87
CA ASP A 322 4.67 -9.30 -13.57
C ASP A 322 5.63 -8.56 -12.65
N ILE A 323 6.76 -8.09 -13.21
CA ILE A 323 7.61 -7.11 -12.55
C ILE A 323 7.59 -5.83 -13.36
N ASN A 324 6.90 -4.83 -12.81
CA ASN A 324 6.77 -3.50 -13.37
C ASN A 324 7.65 -2.53 -12.59
N LEU A 325 8.42 -1.70 -13.30
CA LEU A 325 9.26 -0.67 -12.70
C LEU A 325 8.66 0.71 -12.95
N LEU A 326 8.58 1.52 -11.89
CA LEU A 326 8.24 2.93 -12.03
C LEU A 326 9.42 3.69 -12.65
N VAL A 327 9.23 4.30 -13.81
CA VAL A 327 10.25 5.06 -14.54
C VAL A 327 9.79 6.49 -14.79
N VAL A 328 10.71 7.44 -14.87
CA VAL A 328 10.43 8.79 -15.39
C VAL A 328 10.08 8.66 -16.87
N LYS A 329 8.97 9.29 -17.30
CA LYS A 329 8.57 9.25 -18.70
C LYS A 329 9.66 9.80 -19.60
N ASN A 330 9.90 9.10 -20.71
CA ASN A 330 10.96 9.39 -21.69
C ASN A 330 12.39 9.13 -21.19
N GLU A 331 12.59 8.54 -20.02
CA GLU A 331 13.88 8.00 -19.62
C GLU A 331 13.93 6.49 -19.85
N GLU A 332 15.02 6.04 -20.48
CA GLU A 332 15.31 4.61 -20.60
C GLU A 332 15.84 4.13 -19.24
N GLY A 333 14.96 3.54 -18.44
CA GLY A 333 15.38 2.93 -17.18
C GLY A 333 16.22 1.70 -17.44
N ASN A 334 17.49 1.72 -17.08
CA ASN A 334 18.34 0.55 -17.12
C ASN A 334 17.95 -0.41 -16.00
N ALA A 335 17.53 -1.63 -16.38
CA ALA A 335 17.26 -2.70 -15.43
C ALA A 335 18.07 -3.93 -15.84
N ARG A 336 18.63 -4.64 -14.85
CA ARG A 336 19.30 -5.93 -15.06
C ARG A 336 18.39 -7.04 -14.58
N VAL A 337 18.03 -7.95 -15.45
CA VAL A 337 17.25 -9.15 -15.13
C VAL A 337 18.18 -10.31 -14.89
N GLU A 338 17.99 -11.03 -13.80
CA GLU A 338 18.70 -12.25 -13.45
C GLU A 338 17.68 -13.36 -13.17
N VAL A 339 17.75 -14.45 -13.95
CA VAL A 339 16.86 -15.60 -13.81
C VAL A 339 17.68 -16.76 -13.24
N ASN A 340 17.26 -17.27 -12.09
CA ASN A 340 17.88 -18.39 -11.38
C ASN A 340 16.91 -19.56 -11.38
N LEU A 341 17.04 -20.47 -12.36
CA LEU A 341 16.22 -21.69 -12.43
C LEU A 341 16.92 -22.88 -11.78
N LEU A 342 16.13 -23.80 -11.27
CA LEU A 342 16.61 -25.13 -10.91
C LEU A 342 17.14 -25.80 -12.18
N PRO A 343 18.31 -26.48 -12.13
CA PRO A 343 18.84 -27.17 -13.30
C PRO A 343 17.96 -28.36 -13.69
N GLU A 344 17.29 -28.96 -12.72
CA GLU A 344 16.41 -30.12 -12.87
C GLU A 344 15.45 -30.23 -11.70
N ILE A 345 14.31 -30.88 -11.93
CA ILE A 345 13.28 -31.19 -10.91
C ILE A 345 12.74 -32.62 -11.14
N ASP A 346 12.41 -33.33 -10.08
CA ASP A 346 11.83 -34.69 -10.18
C ASP A 346 10.30 -34.62 -10.34
N ALA A 347 9.74 -35.46 -11.22
CA ALA A 347 8.31 -35.69 -11.32
C ALA A 347 7.79 -36.46 -10.07
N PRO A 348 6.51 -36.32 -9.68
CA PRO A 348 5.48 -35.55 -10.38
C PRO A 348 5.58 -34.04 -10.07
N ILE A 349 5.20 -33.21 -11.04
CA ILE A 349 5.16 -31.76 -10.93
C ILE A 349 3.70 -31.30 -10.99
N LYS A 350 3.34 -30.33 -10.17
CA LYS A 350 2.04 -29.66 -10.19
C LYS A 350 2.16 -28.26 -10.77
N VAL A 351 1.04 -27.75 -11.29
CA VAL A 351 0.93 -26.31 -11.58
C VAL A 351 1.14 -25.50 -10.30
N GLY A 352 2.01 -24.50 -10.36
CA GLY A 352 2.41 -23.67 -9.23
C GLY A 352 3.65 -24.17 -8.46
N ASP A 353 4.22 -25.34 -8.82
CA ASP A 353 5.48 -25.79 -8.20
C ASP A 353 6.62 -24.83 -8.58
N ILE A 354 7.43 -24.44 -7.59
CA ILE A 354 8.49 -23.47 -7.75
C ILE A 354 9.69 -24.07 -8.50
N LEU A 355 10.06 -23.43 -9.59
CA LEU A 355 11.16 -23.79 -10.47
C LEU A 355 12.40 -22.91 -10.30
N GLY A 356 12.29 -21.80 -9.57
CA GLY A 356 13.37 -20.84 -9.36
C GLY A 356 12.89 -19.48 -8.89
N GLU A 357 13.69 -18.47 -9.20
CA GLU A 357 13.36 -17.06 -8.93
C GLU A 357 13.87 -16.16 -10.08
N VAL A 358 13.18 -15.07 -10.32
CA VAL A 358 13.64 -13.98 -11.18
C VAL A 358 13.87 -12.72 -10.34
N LYS A 359 14.99 -12.04 -10.59
CA LYS A 359 15.37 -10.79 -9.93
C LYS A 359 15.58 -9.69 -10.96
N VAL A 360 14.99 -8.54 -10.69
CA VAL A 360 15.20 -7.32 -11.45
C VAL A 360 15.91 -6.32 -10.56
N TYR A 361 17.09 -5.88 -10.99
CA TYR A 361 17.92 -4.90 -10.29
C TYR A 361 17.81 -3.56 -11.00
N ARG A 362 17.51 -2.52 -10.25
CA ARG A 362 17.51 -1.15 -10.72
C ARG A 362 18.06 -0.23 -9.63
N ASP A 363 19.13 0.45 -9.92
CA ASP A 363 19.87 1.25 -8.93
C ASP A 363 20.16 0.41 -7.66
N ASP A 364 19.68 0.83 -6.50
CA ASP A 364 19.81 0.09 -5.24
C ASP A 364 18.57 -0.79 -4.92
N GLU A 365 17.60 -0.85 -5.84
CA GLU A 365 16.34 -1.60 -5.67
C GLU A 365 16.46 -2.99 -6.30
N VAL A 366 15.87 -4.00 -5.63
CA VAL A 366 15.77 -5.38 -6.12
C VAL A 366 14.34 -5.86 -6.01
N TYR A 367 13.78 -6.19 -7.16
CA TYR A 367 12.44 -6.79 -7.27
C TYR A 367 12.61 -8.28 -7.50
N THR A 368 11.85 -9.11 -6.78
CA THR A 368 11.97 -10.58 -6.89
C THR A 368 10.58 -11.20 -7.05
N SER A 369 10.45 -12.13 -8.00
CA SER A 369 9.26 -12.96 -8.15
C SER A 369 9.68 -14.44 -8.19
N PRO A 370 8.92 -15.34 -7.56
CA PRO A 370 9.08 -16.77 -7.76
C PRO A 370 8.88 -17.14 -9.22
N VAL A 371 9.52 -18.20 -9.66
CA VAL A 371 9.32 -18.80 -10.98
C VAL A 371 8.67 -20.15 -10.81
N GLU A 372 7.57 -20.40 -11.51
CA GLU A 372 6.72 -21.55 -11.32
C GLU A 372 6.42 -22.34 -12.61
N SER A 373 5.94 -23.54 -12.44
CA SER A 373 5.41 -24.38 -13.52
C SER A 373 3.95 -24.06 -13.80
N ARG A 374 3.60 -23.84 -15.06
CA ARG A 374 2.21 -23.84 -15.54
C ARG A 374 1.77 -25.19 -16.12
N THR A 375 2.66 -26.20 -16.07
CA THR A 375 2.44 -27.52 -16.63
C THR A 375 2.57 -28.59 -15.54
N ALA A 376 1.53 -29.41 -15.37
CA ALA A 376 1.64 -30.60 -14.53
C ALA A 376 2.34 -31.72 -15.30
N VAL A 377 3.25 -32.44 -14.64
CA VAL A 377 3.97 -33.59 -15.23
C VAL A 377 3.82 -34.81 -14.35
N GLU A 378 3.28 -35.86 -14.91
CA GLU A 378 3.19 -37.16 -14.24
C GLU A 378 4.54 -37.88 -14.25
N GLU A 379 4.80 -38.68 -13.20
CA GLU A 379 5.94 -39.60 -13.17
C GLU A 379 5.77 -40.73 -14.20
N ARG A 380 6.86 -41.12 -14.82
CA ARG A 380 6.86 -42.26 -15.76
C ARG A 380 6.63 -43.60 -15.01
N SER A 381 5.70 -44.38 -15.49
CA SER A 381 5.50 -45.75 -15.02
C SER A 381 6.59 -46.67 -15.58
N VAL A 382 6.75 -47.83 -14.95
CA VAL A 382 7.63 -48.92 -15.48
C VAL A 382 7.27 -49.27 -16.91
N LYS A 383 5.98 -49.23 -17.26
CA LYS A 383 5.51 -49.50 -18.62
C LYS A 383 5.98 -48.47 -19.63
N ASP A 384 6.00 -47.18 -19.26
CA ASP A 384 6.50 -46.07 -20.12
C ASP A 384 8.00 -46.26 -20.39
N ILE A 385 8.77 -46.64 -19.36
CA ILE A 385 10.22 -46.88 -19.49
C ILE A 385 10.48 -48.08 -20.41
N MET A 386 9.71 -49.19 -20.27
CA MET A 386 9.88 -50.37 -21.12
C MET A 386 9.53 -50.08 -22.58
N GLN A 387 8.52 -49.26 -22.86
CA GLN A 387 8.18 -48.85 -24.23
C GLN A 387 9.29 -48.02 -24.88
N GLU A 388 9.93 -47.11 -24.13
CA GLU A 388 11.03 -46.27 -24.63
C GLU A 388 12.30 -47.10 -24.96
N LEU A 389 12.54 -48.20 -24.21
CA LEU A 389 13.65 -49.14 -24.47
C LEU A 389 13.46 -50.06 -25.68
N MET A 390 12.20 -50.24 -26.11
CA MET A 390 11.87 -51.11 -27.26
C MET A 390 11.76 -50.38 -28.58
N ASN A 391 11.78 -49.03 -28.57
CA ASN A 391 11.81 -48.15 -29.74
C ASN A 391 13.20 -47.57 -29.97
#